data_171fc4b0a8f7c796cdfff495fc6f60c9
#
_entry.id   171fc4b0a8f7c796cdfff495fc6f60c9
#
_cell.length_a   1.000
_cell.length_b   1.000
_cell.length_c   1.000
_cell.angle_alpha   90.00
_cell.angle_beta   90.00
_cell.angle_gamma   90.00
#
_symmetry.space_group_name_H-M   'P 1'
#
loop_
_entity.id
_entity.type
_entity.pdbx_description
1 polymer ?
#
loop_
_entity_poly.entity_id
_entity_poly.type
_entity_poly.pdbx_seq_one_letter_code
_entity_poly.pdbx_strand_id
1 'polypeptide(L)'
;MIIKKYQGKTEDEALTAAKKELGDGVVVMNVKNVKRKGLFAIFKPQLVEVTVAIEEKDRYSQTAGRPQTPVFTPAQPAEASGTGQAAGIYRKSAAGIGNIEEKLDSLQSLLEKQLKNPEPEKEADGEENGKEKPAAEPETEKDAEMVRFMKLLYKVMSDNEVDEKYISQIMDEIEKVHKPGMPFDYALSNAYQKLILKFGKPSEIEPAKSGCKAVFFIGPTGVGKTTTIAKIASRFSVEDKKKVALLTADTYRIAAAEQLRTYANILEVPFRIIYTEEDMQGAIREFSDFDYVFVDTAGHSHQNEEQKDAMKRLVHSADNLCEKDVYLVLSATTKKRDLESIADSYKDMADYKLIFTKLDETTAIGNLLNLKLYTGADLSYVTCGQNVPDDIEKFNPQKMVKQLLGGK
;
A
#
# COMPACT_ATOMS: atom_id res chain seq x y z
N MET A 1 -18.77 -22.97 -5.09
CA MET A 1 -19.67 -21.83 -4.72
C MET A 1 -20.08 -21.11 -5.99
N ILE A 2 -21.38 -21.00 -6.26
CA ILE A 2 -21.92 -20.32 -7.46
C ILE A 2 -22.52 -19.00 -7.00
N ILE A 3 -22.10 -17.89 -7.61
CA ILE A 3 -22.65 -16.54 -7.32
C ILE A 3 -23.48 -16.10 -8.54
N LYS A 4 -24.75 -15.75 -8.30
CA LYS A 4 -25.66 -15.24 -9.34
C LYS A 4 -26.40 -13.99 -8.86
N LYS A 5 -26.85 -13.18 -9.82
CA LYS A 5 -27.61 -11.95 -9.57
C LYS A 5 -29.02 -12.09 -10.12
N TYR A 6 -30.01 -11.72 -9.30
CA TYR A 6 -31.43 -11.75 -9.64
C TYR A 6 -32.02 -10.34 -9.47
N GLN A 7 -32.96 -9.97 -10.34
CA GLN A 7 -33.62 -8.67 -10.30
C GLN A 7 -35.12 -8.86 -10.16
N GLY A 8 -35.73 -8.08 -9.27
CA GLY A 8 -37.17 -8.07 -9.03
C GLY A 8 -37.68 -6.65 -8.73
N LYS A 9 -39.00 -6.47 -8.67
CA LYS A 9 -39.61 -5.21 -8.22
C LYS A 9 -39.45 -5.00 -6.73
N THR A 10 -39.33 -6.10 -5.98
CA THR A 10 -39.05 -6.14 -4.55
C THR A 10 -37.93 -7.12 -4.28
N GLU A 11 -37.34 -7.04 -3.08
CA GLU A 11 -36.30 -7.97 -2.62
C GLU A 11 -36.84 -9.40 -2.56
N ASP A 12 -38.08 -9.58 -2.07
CA ASP A 12 -38.74 -10.89 -1.98
C ASP A 12 -38.98 -11.53 -3.35
N GLU A 13 -39.31 -10.75 -4.38
CA GLU A 13 -39.49 -11.23 -5.73
C GLU A 13 -38.16 -11.71 -6.33
N ALA A 14 -37.08 -10.96 -6.14
CA ALA A 14 -35.75 -11.34 -6.59
C ALA A 14 -35.23 -12.59 -5.85
N LEU A 15 -35.49 -12.67 -4.53
CA LEU A 15 -35.10 -13.81 -3.71
C LEU A 15 -35.90 -15.09 -4.07
N THR A 16 -37.18 -14.95 -4.35
CA THR A 16 -38.03 -16.06 -4.80
C THR A 16 -37.56 -16.59 -6.14
N ALA A 17 -37.15 -15.72 -7.06
CA ALA A 17 -36.57 -16.12 -8.34
C ALA A 17 -35.24 -16.88 -8.15
N ALA A 18 -34.39 -16.41 -7.23
CA ALA A 18 -33.15 -17.06 -6.88
C ALA A 18 -33.36 -18.47 -6.28
N LYS A 19 -34.30 -18.60 -5.31
CA LYS A 19 -34.65 -19.89 -4.68
C LYS A 19 -35.24 -20.88 -5.66
N LYS A 20 -36.05 -20.41 -6.61
CA LYS A 20 -36.67 -21.27 -7.64
C LYS A 20 -35.62 -21.88 -8.57
N GLU A 21 -34.52 -21.17 -8.85
CA GLU A 21 -33.47 -21.66 -9.76
C GLU A 21 -32.36 -22.42 -9.03
N LEU A 22 -31.97 -21.98 -7.85
CA LEU A 22 -30.81 -22.48 -7.11
C LEU A 22 -31.17 -23.36 -5.91
N GLY A 23 -32.47 -23.40 -5.50
CA GLY A 23 -32.91 -24.12 -4.31
C GLY A 23 -32.93 -23.30 -3.04
N ASP A 24 -33.44 -23.90 -1.95
CA ASP A 24 -33.64 -23.18 -0.67
C ASP A 24 -32.37 -22.84 0.12
N GLY A 25 -31.22 -23.42 -0.27
CA GLY A 25 -29.92 -23.18 0.38
C GLY A 25 -29.19 -21.90 -0.07
N VAL A 26 -29.90 -20.96 -0.64
CA VAL A 26 -29.37 -19.70 -1.16
C VAL A 26 -29.09 -18.71 -0.04
N VAL A 27 -27.87 -18.19 0.02
CA VAL A 27 -27.45 -17.14 0.96
C VAL A 27 -27.38 -15.80 0.23
N VAL A 28 -28.09 -14.78 0.76
CA VAL A 28 -28.07 -13.41 0.23
C VAL A 28 -26.76 -12.75 0.64
N MET A 29 -25.98 -12.31 -0.35
CA MET A 29 -24.70 -11.61 -0.13
C MET A 29 -24.83 -10.10 -0.21
N ASN A 30 -25.69 -9.61 -1.10
CA ASN A 30 -25.85 -8.16 -1.28
C ASN A 30 -27.20 -7.82 -1.92
N VAL A 31 -27.79 -6.70 -1.51
CA VAL A 31 -29.04 -6.14 -2.04
C VAL A 31 -28.78 -4.71 -2.52
N LYS A 32 -29.05 -4.42 -3.79
CA LYS A 32 -28.81 -3.11 -4.40
C LYS A 32 -30.06 -2.59 -5.09
N ASN A 33 -30.45 -1.33 -4.82
CA ASN A 33 -31.45 -0.62 -5.61
C ASN A 33 -30.84 -0.12 -6.92
N VAL A 34 -31.32 -0.63 -8.05
CA VAL A 34 -30.83 -0.26 -9.39
C VAL A 34 -31.62 0.96 -9.89
N LYS A 35 -30.95 2.13 -9.95
CA LYS A 35 -31.49 3.33 -10.59
C LYS A 35 -31.38 3.19 -12.11
N ARG A 36 -32.50 3.21 -12.83
CA ARG A 36 -32.51 3.22 -14.30
C ARG A 36 -32.10 4.60 -14.83
N LYS A 37 -31.24 4.64 -15.84
CA LYS A 37 -30.84 5.87 -16.56
C LYS A 37 -31.76 6.06 -17.77
N GLY A 38 -32.27 7.27 -18.01
CA GLY A 38 -33.03 7.66 -19.20
C GLY A 38 -34.18 8.64 -18.88
N LEU A 39 -34.61 9.42 -19.88
CA LEU A 39 -35.65 10.47 -19.78
C LEU A 39 -37.02 9.99 -19.23
N PHE A 40 -37.32 8.70 -19.33
CA PHE A 40 -38.58 8.10 -18.84
C PHE A 40 -38.39 7.28 -17.56
N ALA A 41 -37.28 7.46 -16.82
CA ALA A 41 -36.98 6.70 -15.60
C ALA A 41 -37.95 7.03 -14.45
N ILE A 42 -38.59 8.19 -14.48
CA ILE A 42 -39.52 8.68 -13.41
C ILE A 42 -40.82 7.88 -13.36
N PHE A 43 -41.24 7.26 -14.46
CA PHE A 43 -42.53 6.54 -14.56
C PHE A 43 -42.37 5.01 -14.43
N LYS A 44 -41.16 4.47 -14.18
CA LYS A 44 -40.95 3.02 -14.05
C LYS A 44 -40.61 2.65 -12.62
N PRO A 45 -41.18 1.56 -12.06
CA PRO A 45 -40.86 1.11 -10.71
C PRO A 45 -39.37 0.83 -10.54
N GLN A 46 -38.83 1.12 -9.37
CA GLN A 46 -37.46 0.79 -8.99
C GLN A 46 -37.27 -0.72 -9.05
N LEU A 47 -36.09 -1.18 -9.48
CA LEU A 47 -35.71 -2.59 -9.45
C LEU A 47 -34.71 -2.81 -8.32
N VAL A 48 -34.87 -3.94 -7.64
CA VAL A 48 -33.93 -4.42 -6.63
C VAL A 48 -33.12 -5.56 -7.25
N GLU A 49 -31.80 -5.48 -7.18
CA GLU A 49 -30.87 -6.55 -7.57
C GLU A 49 -30.34 -7.25 -6.31
N VAL A 50 -30.58 -8.54 -6.21
CA VAL A 50 -30.09 -9.39 -5.12
C VAL A 50 -28.99 -10.29 -5.64
N THR A 51 -27.81 -10.21 -5.03
CA THR A 51 -26.70 -11.12 -5.31
C THR A 51 -26.73 -12.26 -4.30
N VAL A 52 -26.81 -13.47 -4.79
CA VAL A 52 -26.91 -14.69 -3.98
C VAL A 52 -25.77 -15.65 -4.24
N ALA A 53 -25.39 -16.40 -3.21
CA ALA A 53 -24.44 -17.48 -3.29
C ALA A 53 -25.05 -18.80 -2.84
N ILE A 54 -24.65 -19.88 -3.48
CA ILE A 54 -24.97 -21.25 -3.04
C ILE A 54 -23.68 -22.05 -2.91
N GLU A 55 -23.53 -22.78 -1.80
CA GLU A 55 -22.53 -23.81 -1.64
C GLU A 55 -22.98 -25.08 -2.38
N GLU A 56 -22.16 -25.55 -3.28
CA GLU A 56 -22.33 -26.85 -3.92
C GLU A 56 -22.03 -27.94 -2.89
N LYS A 57 -23.04 -28.34 -2.10
CA LYS A 57 -22.96 -29.57 -1.33
C LYS A 57 -23.00 -30.72 -2.30
N ASP A 58 -21.97 -31.54 -2.25
CA ASP A 58 -21.71 -32.76 -2.99
C ASP A 58 -22.98 -33.49 -3.45
N ARG A 59 -23.25 -33.47 -4.76
CA ARG A 59 -24.11 -34.41 -5.45
C ARG A 59 -23.34 -35.66 -5.88
N TYR A 60 -22.46 -36.19 -5.04
CA TYR A 60 -21.80 -37.48 -5.26
C TYR A 60 -21.92 -38.38 -4.04
N SER A 61 -23.11 -38.98 -3.88
CA SER A 61 -23.20 -40.25 -3.18
C SER A 61 -24.43 -40.98 -3.69
N GLN A 62 -24.25 -41.72 -4.76
CA GLN A 62 -24.86 -43.03 -5.06
C GLN A 62 -24.64 -43.36 -6.54
N THR A 63 -23.51 -44.01 -6.85
CA THR A 63 -23.44 -45.18 -7.72
C THR A 63 -22.00 -45.68 -7.72
N ALA A 64 -21.84 -46.89 -7.23
CA ALA A 64 -20.57 -47.60 -7.24
C ALA A 64 -20.19 -48.00 -8.67
N GLY A 65 -19.00 -47.62 -9.11
CA GLY A 65 -18.39 -48.06 -10.36
C GLY A 65 -16.90 -47.74 -10.31
N ARG A 66 -16.06 -48.79 -10.29
CA ARG A 66 -14.59 -48.71 -10.23
C ARG A 66 -13.99 -47.76 -11.28
N PRO A 67 -12.98 -46.98 -10.95
CA PRO A 67 -12.28 -46.11 -11.92
C PRO A 67 -11.23 -46.90 -12.70
N GLN A 68 -11.25 -46.76 -14.01
CA GLN A 68 -10.14 -47.08 -14.89
C GLN A 68 -9.27 -45.81 -15.03
N THR A 69 -8.00 -45.98 -14.75
CA THR A 69 -6.95 -44.96 -14.93
C THR A 69 -6.64 -44.75 -16.41
N PRO A 70 -6.55 -43.50 -16.92
CA PRO A 70 -5.92 -43.25 -18.20
C PRO A 70 -4.39 -43.09 -18.00
N VAL A 71 -3.67 -43.93 -18.72
CA VAL A 71 -2.21 -43.88 -18.87
C VAL A 71 -1.87 -42.71 -19.77
N PHE A 72 -1.08 -41.75 -19.26
CA PHE A 72 -0.45 -40.71 -20.07
C PHE A 72 0.90 -41.19 -20.56
N THR A 73 1.07 -41.25 -21.88
CA THR A 73 2.36 -41.49 -22.56
C THR A 73 3.07 -40.17 -22.77
N PRO A 74 4.38 -40.03 -22.44
CA PRO A 74 5.10 -38.80 -22.66
C PRO A 74 5.55 -38.68 -24.11
N ALA A 75 5.30 -37.51 -24.72
CA ALA A 75 5.86 -37.14 -26.01
C ALA A 75 7.27 -36.59 -25.85
N GLN A 76 8.19 -37.08 -26.65
CA GLN A 76 9.59 -36.67 -26.74
C GLN A 76 9.78 -35.27 -27.35
N PRO A 77 10.88 -34.56 -27.02
CA PRO A 77 11.15 -33.22 -27.51
C PRO A 77 11.79 -33.24 -28.90
N ALA A 78 11.39 -32.30 -29.75
CA ALA A 78 12.03 -31.99 -31.00
C ALA A 78 13.22 -31.04 -30.79
N GLU A 79 14.37 -31.43 -31.26
CA GLU A 79 15.60 -30.64 -31.36
C GLU A 79 15.44 -29.54 -32.42
N ALA A 80 15.88 -28.34 -32.10
CA ALA A 80 16.26 -27.34 -33.08
C ALA A 80 17.48 -26.58 -32.59
N SER A 81 18.58 -26.83 -33.29
CA SER A 81 19.88 -26.18 -33.19
C SER A 81 19.84 -24.71 -33.60
N GLY A 82 20.61 -23.86 -32.93
CA GLY A 82 20.83 -22.48 -33.34
C GLY A 82 21.85 -21.77 -32.44
N THR A 83 23.10 -21.78 -32.86
CA THR A 83 24.29 -21.09 -32.34
C THR A 83 24.11 -19.57 -32.36
N GLY A 84 24.59 -18.85 -31.32
CA GLY A 84 24.76 -17.39 -31.40
C GLY A 84 25.14 -16.70 -30.10
N GLN A 85 26.45 -16.74 -29.82
CA GLN A 85 27.30 -15.73 -29.20
C GLN A 85 26.82 -14.87 -28.03
N ALA A 86 27.56 -15.04 -26.93
CA ALA A 86 27.73 -14.12 -25.82
C ALA A 86 28.30 -12.76 -26.26
N ALA A 87 27.56 -11.67 -26.02
CA ALA A 87 28.11 -10.32 -25.82
C ALA A 87 26.99 -9.39 -25.33
N GLY A 88 27.04 -8.93 -24.09
CA GLY A 88 26.05 -7.93 -23.65
C GLY A 88 25.87 -7.75 -22.14
N ILE A 89 26.90 -7.97 -21.37
CA ILE A 89 26.92 -7.53 -19.96
C ILE A 89 27.81 -6.28 -19.90
N TYR A 90 27.27 -5.12 -20.17
CA TYR A 90 27.72 -3.77 -19.76
C TYR A 90 26.92 -2.70 -20.51
N ARG A 91 25.62 -2.54 -20.18
CA ARG A 91 24.83 -1.36 -20.56
C ARG A 91 23.57 -1.25 -19.68
N LYS A 92 23.76 -1.04 -18.37
CA LYS A 92 22.62 -0.80 -17.45
C LYS A 92 22.82 0.36 -16.50
N SER A 93 23.71 1.28 -16.79
CA SER A 93 23.95 2.49 -15.98
C SER A 93 23.66 3.82 -16.69
N ALA A 94 23.33 3.81 -17.98
CA ALA A 94 23.01 5.05 -18.71
C ALA A 94 21.49 5.31 -18.88
N ALA A 95 20.62 4.34 -18.61
CA ALA A 95 19.17 4.48 -18.73
C ALA A 95 18.50 5.25 -17.55
N GLY A 96 19.25 5.50 -16.46
CA GLY A 96 18.71 6.22 -15.29
C GLY A 96 18.74 7.73 -15.43
N ILE A 97 19.66 8.28 -16.19
CA ILE A 97 19.86 9.74 -16.29
C ILE A 97 18.88 10.38 -17.29
N GLY A 98 18.66 9.79 -18.44
CA GLY A 98 17.67 10.26 -19.43
C GLY A 98 16.23 10.25 -18.92
N ASN A 99 15.91 9.36 -17.98
CA ASN A 99 14.57 9.27 -17.38
C ASN A 99 14.31 10.34 -16.29
N ILE A 100 15.38 10.96 -15.78
CA ILE A 100 15.28 12.08 -14.82
C ILE A 100 15.03 13.40 -15.55
N GLU A 101 15.71 13.62 -16.68
CA GLU A 101 15.54 14.81 -17.52
C GLU A 101 14.11 14.87 -18.10
N GLU A 102 13.59 13.81 -18.71
CA GLU A 102 12.21 13.75 -19.18
C GLU A 102 11.17 13.98 -18.06
N LYS A 103 11.46 13.49 -16.84
CA LYS A 103 10.58 13.68 -15.68
C LYS A 103 10.65 15.10 -15.13
N LEU A 104 11.81 15.74 -15.17
CA LEU A 104 11.99 17.14 -14.82
C LEU A 104 11.30 18.06 -15.84
N ASP A 105 11.43 17.81 -17.12
CA ASP A 105 10.74 18.54 -18.18
C ASP A 105 9.21 18.48 -18.05
N SER A 106 8.68 17.32 -17.66
CA SER A 106 7.25 17.18 -17.42
C SER A 106 6.75 17.97 -16.20
N LEU A 107 7.54 18.03 -15.13
CA LEU A 107 7.27 18.83 -13.92
C LEU A 107 7.40 20.33 -14.24
N GLN A 108 8.44 20.71 -14.97
CA GLN A 108 8.66 22.08 -15.40
C GLN A 108 7.48 22.57 -16.25
N SER A 109 6.99 21.78 -17.21
CA SER A 109 5.85 22.13 -18.05
C SER A 109 4.55 22.29 -17.27
N LEU A 110 4.36 21.51 -16.19
CA LEU A 110 3.20 21.63 -15.28
C LEU A 110 3.30 22.88 -14.42
N LEU A 111 4.48 23.15 -13.88
CA LEU A 111 4.77 24.35 -13.08
C LEU A 111 4.65 25.63 -13.95
N GLU A 112 5.15 25.62 -15.18
CA GLU A 112 5.01 26.73 -16.12
C GLU A 112 3.55 26.98 -16.53
N LYS A 113 2.73 25.93 -16.67
CA LYS A 113 1.29 26.08 -16.93
C LYS A 113 0.57 26.73 -15.76
N GLN A 114 0.90 26.38 -14.53
CA GLN A 114 0.32 26.99 -13.33
C GLN A 114 0.82 28.43 -13.10
N LEU A 115 2.08 28.72 -13.46
CA LEU A 115 2.64 30.06 -13.40
C LEU A 115 2.05 30.99 -14.48
N LYS A 116 1.69 30.46 -15.67
CA LYS A 116 1.11 31.24 -16.79
C LYS A 116 -0.39 31.48 -16.70
N ASN A 117 -1.12 30.67 -15.88
CA ASN A 117 -2.55 30.83 -15.63
C ASN A 117 -2.81 30.85 -14.12
N PRO A 118 -2.59 31.96 -13.42
CA PRO A 118 -3.06 32.10 -12.06
C PRO A 118 -4.58 32.18 -12.04
N GLU A 119 -5.25 31.19 -11.40
CA GLU A 119 -6.66 31.35 -11.05
C GLU A 119 -6.82 32.56 -10.15
N PRO A 120 -7.86 33.42 -10.33
CA PRO A 120 -8.04 34.62 -9.51
C PRO A 120 -8.34 34.21 -8.06
N GLU A 121 -7.51 34.65 -7.16
CA GLU A 121 -7.68 34.53 -5.71
C GLU A 121 -9.01 35.19 -5.32
N LYS A 122 -9.90 34.42 -4.67
CA LYS A 122 -11.03 34.98 -3.93
C LYS A 122 -10.46 35.57 -2.64
N GLU A 123 -10.43 36.88 -2.58
CA GLU A 123 -10.16 37.64 -1.37
C GLU A 123 -11.15 37.22 -0.27
N ALA A 124 -10.63 36.67 0.82
CA ALA A 124 -11.34 36.51 2.07
C ALA A 124 -10.79 37.60 3.01
N ASP A 125 -11.63 38.62 3.25
CA ASP A 125 -11.41 39.64 4.25
C ASP A 125 -11.21 39.01 5.65
N GLY A 126 -10.10 39.32 6.26
CA GLY A 126 -9.81 38.97 7.65
C GLY A 126 -8.61 39.81 8.14
N GLU A 127 -8.91 40.96 8.74
CA GLU A 127 -7.91 41.82 9.41
C GLU A 127 -7.20 41.04 10.51
N GLU A 128 -5.87 40.92 10.41
CA GLU A 128 -5.03 40.76 11.58
C GLU A 128 -3.68 41.51 11.39
N ASN A 129 -3.48 42.46 12.27
CA ASN A 129 -2.30 43.29 12.42
C ASN A 129 -1.07 42.47 12.86
N GLY A 130 -0.21 42.09 11.93
CA GLY A 130 1.12 41.58 12.19
C GLY A 130 2.13 42.37 11.37
N LYS A 131 3.05 43.10 12.03
CA LYS A 131 4.11 43.86 11.39
C LYS A 131 5.03 42.95 10.59
N GLU A 132 4.76 42.80 9.32
CA GLU A 132 5.70 42.23 8.36
C GLU A 132 6.82 43.22 8.08
N LYS A 133 8.07 42.78 8.22
CA LYS A 133 9.22 43.50 7.65
C LYS A 133 9.02 43.55 6.14
N PRO A 134 9.27 44.71 5.48
CA PRO A 134 9.13 44.79 4.03
C PRO A 134 10.09 43.78 3.39
N ALA A 135 9.55 42.81 2.67
CA ALA A 135 10.31 41.96 1.76
C ALA A 135 10.95 42.88 0.72
N ALA A 136 12.28 42.77 0.53
CA ALA A 136 13.01 43.52 -0.48
C ALA A 136 12.38 43.18 -1.85
N GLU A 137 12.10 44.23 -2.65
CA GLU A 137 11.66 44.04 -4.04
C GLU A 137 12.71 43.21 -4.82
N PRO A 138 12.31 42.27 -5.67
CA PRO A 138 13.25 41.44 -6.42
C PRO A 138 14.08 42.30 -7.38
N GLU A 139 15.40 42.25 -7.24
CA GLU A 139 16.34 43.09 -8.02
C GLU A 139 16.47 42.65 -9.47
N THR A 140 16.04 41.41 -9.80
CA THR A 140 16.09 40.84 -11.16
C THR A 140 14.84 40.04 -11.50
N GLU A 141 14.58 39.86 -12.79
CA GLU A 141 13.46 39.01 -13.30
C GLU A 141 13.60 37.56 -12.79
N LYS A 142 14.82 37.04 -12.67
CA LYS A 142 15.12 35.69 -12.15
C LYS A 142 14.82 35.56 -10.66
N ASP A 143 15.02 36.63 -9.88
CA ASP A 143 14.68 36.63 -8.45
C ASP A 143 13.14 36.63 -8.28
N ALA A 144 12.41 37.30 -9.18
CA ALA A 144 10.95 37.26 -9.22
C ALA A 144 10.43 35.85 -9.56
N GLU A 145 11.07 35.13 -10.51
CA GLU A 145 10.76 33.74 -10.83
C GLU A 145 10.99 32.81 -9.64
N MET A 146 12.08 33.00 -8.90
CA MET A 146 12.37 32.22 -7.69
C MET A 146 11.31 32.43 -6.62
N VAL A 147 10.90 33.67 -6.36
CA VAL A 147 9.82 33.95 -5.38
C VAL A 147 8.51 33.27 -5.79
N ARG A 148 8.15 33.31 -7.08
CA ARG A 148 6.97 32.59 -7.59
C ARG A 148 7.08 31.08 -7.42
N PHE A 149 8.25 30.51 -7.72
CA PHE A 149 8.53 29.09 -7.51
C PHE A 149 8.38 28.67 -6.05
N MET A 150 8.97 29.45 -5.14
CA MET A 150 8.87 29.16 -3.71
C MET A 150 7.43 29.20 -3.21
N LYS A 151 6.64 30.20 -3.63
CA LYS A 151 5.20 30.28 -3.32
C LYS A 151 4.43 29.06 -3.86
N LEU A 152 4.72 28.67 -5.08
CA LEU A 152 4.07 27.49 -5.69
C LEU A 152 4.47 26.19 -4.99
N LEU A 153 5.74 26.01 -4.68
CA LEU A 153 6.25 24.85 -3.94
C LEU A 153 5.59 24.75 -2.56
N TYR A 154 5.50 25.87 -1.83
CA TYR A 154 4.78 25.94 -0.56
C TYR A 154 3.33 25.50 -0.72
N LYS A 155 2.61 26.08 -1.69
CA LYS A 155 1.20 25.75 -1.97
C LYS A 155 1.02 24.26 -2.28
N VAL A 156 1.81 23.71 -3.20
CA VAL A 156 1.70 22.30 -3.60
C VAL A 156 1.97 21.35 -2.43
N MET A 157 2.96 21.64 -1.58
CA MET A 157 3.22 20.82 -0.39
C MET A 157 2.10 20.96 0.63
N SER A 158 1.55 22.15 0.83
CA SER A 158 0.41 22.41 1.74
C SER A 158 -0.86 21.70 1.26
N ASP A 159 -1.18 21.78 -0.05
CA ASP A 159 -2.32 21.09 -0.65
C ASP A 159 -2.20 19.55 -0.53
N ASN A 160 -0.99 19.03 -0.46
CA ASN A 160 -0.69 17.62 -0.18
C ASN A 160 -0.63 17.28 1.31
N GLU A 161 -1.04 18.18 2.20
CA GLU A 161 -1.05 17.99 3.66
C GLU A 161 0.35 17.75 4.28
N VAL A 162 1.42 18.28 3.68
CA VAL A 162 2.73 18.30 4.33
C VAL A 162 2.66 19.29 5.49
N ASP A 163 3.23 18.93 6.64
CA ASP A 163 3.25 19.75 7.83
C ASP A 163 4.05 21.06 7.61
N GLU A 164 3.50 22.18 8.06
CA GLU A 164 4.07 23.52 7.88
C GLU A 164 5.51 23.62 8.41
N LYS A 165 5.82 22.96 9.52
CA LYS A 165 7.18 22.91 10.07
C LYS A 165 8.18 22.25 9.10
N TYR A 166 7.75 21.20 8.38
CA TYR A 166 8.60 20.54 7.40
C TYR A 166 8.67 21.30 6.09
N ILE A 167 7.56 21.92 5.67
CA ILE A 167 7.57 22.85 4.52
C ILE A 167 8.60 23.95 4.77
N SER A 168 8.51 24.64 5.91
CA SER A 168 9.44 25.72 6.25
C SER A 168 10.90 25.25 6.25
N GLN A 169 11.20 24.09 6.85
CA GLN A 169 12.55 23.53 6.83
C GLN A 169 13.06 23.24 5.41
N ILE A 170 12.21 22.68 4.53
CA ILE A 170 12.57 22.38 3.14
C ILE A 170 12.81 23.69 2.37
N MET A 171 11.93 24.67 2.56
CA MET A 171 12.05 26.00 1.95
C MET A 171 13.35 26.69 2.35
N ASP A 172 13.67 26.72 3.65
CA ASP A 172 14.93 27.28 4.17
C ASP A 172 16.17 26.58 3.57
N GLU A 173 16.11 25.25 3.42
CA GLU A 173 17.20 24.49 2.83
C GLU A 173 17.39 24.77 1.34
N ILE A 174 16.33 25.06 0.60
CA ILE A 174 16.38 25.45 -0.80
C ILE A 174 16.92 26.88 -0.93
N GLU A 175 16.43 27.81 -0.11
CA GLU A 175 16.84 29.20 -0.12
C GLU A 175 18.35 29.39 0.21
N LYS A 176 18.88 28.60 1.16
CA LYS A 176 20.32 28.65 1.51
C LYS A 176 21.25 28.25 0.36
N VAL A 177 20.78 27.46 -0.57
CA VAL A 177 21.57 27.02 -1.74
C VAL A 177 21.38 27.96 -2.93
N HIS A 178 20.31 28.74 -2.92
CA HIS A 178 20.01 29.69 -3.99
C HIS A 178 21.01 30.87 -3.95
N LYS A 179 21.53 31.20 -5.14
CA LYS A 179 22.37 32.38 -5.36
C LYS A 179 21.67 33.31 -6.35
N PRO A 180 21.76 34.65 -6.18
CA PRO A 180 21.17 35.58 -7.15
C PRO A 180 21.61 35.28 -8.57
N GLY A 181 20.64 35.28 -9.51
CA GLY A 181 20.88 34.99 -10.91
C GLY A 181 20.98 33.46 -11.28
N MET A 182 20.75 32.57 -10.32
CA MET A 182 20.74 31.13 -10.58
C MET A 182 19.55 30.73 -11.50
N PRO A 183 19.74 29.84 -12.48
CA PRO A 183 18.67 29.36 -13.35
C PRO A 183 17.56 28.65 -12.54
N PHE A 184 16.31 28.86 -12.92
CA PHE A 184 15.11 28.23 -12.34
C PHE A 184 15.21 26.68 -12.30
N ASP A 185 15.68 26.06 -13.39
CA ASP A 185 15.85 24.60 -13.49
C ASP A 185 16.75 24.01 -12.40
N TYR A 186 17.74 24.79 -11.96
CA TYR A 186 18.62 24.37 -10.88
C TYR A 186 17.88 24.40 -9.53
N ALA A 187 17.05 25.40 -9.29
CA ALA A 187 16.24 25.48 -8.06
C ALA A 187 15.23 24.33 -8.00
N LEU A 188 14.55 24.04 -9.11
CA LEU A 188 13.62 22.93 -9.23
C LEU A 188 14.31 21.56 -9.01
N SER A 189 15.46 21.34 -9.66
CA SER A 189 16.26 20.12 -9.50
C SER A 189 16.73 19.94 -8.05
N ASN A 190 17.14 21.02 -7.41
CA ASN A 190 17.56 21.02 -6.01
C ASN A 190 16.39 20.66 -5.08
N ALA A 191 15.21 21.28 -5.26
CA ALA A 191 14.01 20.97 -4.49
C ALA A 191 13.63 19.50 -4.63
N TYR A 192 13.63 18.97 -5.86
CA TYR A 192 13.34 17.57 -6.15
C TYR A 192 14.32 16.62 -5.43
N GLN A 193 15.62 16.88 -5.54
CA GLN A 193 16.66 16.08 -4.87
C GLN A 193 16.54 16.16 -3.34
N LYS A 194 16.27 17.34 -2.78
CA LYS A 194 16.06 17.53 -1.34
C LYS A 194 14.88 16.69 -0.83
N LEU A 195 13.75 16.70 -1.54
CA LEU A 195 12.58 15.91 -1.18
C LEU A 195 12.87 14.41 -1.23
N ILE A 196 13.60 13.94 -2.26
CA ILE A 196 14.03 12.53 -2.34
C ILE A 196 14.89 12.17 -1.12
N LEU A 197 15.84 13.02 -0.75
CA LEU A 197 16.70 12.80 0.42
C LEU A 197 15.90 12.78 1.73
N LYS A 198 14.85 13.59 1.85
CA LYS A 198 13.96 13.60 3.04
C LYS A 198 13.15 12.29 3.16
N PHE A 199 12.71 11.68 2.06
CA PHE A 199 12.11 10.36 2.08
C PHE A 199 13.12 9.26 2.43
N GLY A 200 14.39 9.44 2.11
CA GLY A 200 15.46 8.49 2.37
C GLY A 200 15.46 7.30 1.42
N LYS A 201 16.23 6.28 1.79
CA LYS A 201 16.28 5.02 1.04
C LYS A 201 15.13 4.11 1.46
N PRO A 202 14.46 3.43 0.50
CA PRO A 202 13.48 2.41 0.84
C PRO A 202 14.18 1.23 1.54
N SER A 203 13.51 0.63 2.52
CA SER A 203 13.98 -0.58 3.19
C SER A 203 13.09 -1.76 2.82
N GLU A 204 13.61 -2.67 2.03
CA GLU A 204 12.90 -3.89 1.59
C GLU A 204 13.00 -5.01 2.63
N ILE A 205 12.18 -6.06 2.45
CA ILE A 205 12.34 -7.32 3.18
C ILE A 205 13.51 -8.07 2.54
N GLU A 206 14.61 -8.15 3.27
CA GLU A 206 15.82 -8.86 2.84
C GLU A 206 15.88 -10.26 3.48
N PRO A 207 16.50 -11.24 2.81
CA PRO A 207 16.69 -12.56 3.41
C PRO A 207 17.54 -12.49 4.68
N ALA A 208 17.32 -13.45 5.59
CA ALA A 208 18.19 -13.63 6.74
C ALA A 208 19.59 -14.07 6.30
N LYS A 209 20.60 -13.74 7.11
CA LYS A 209 21.98 -14.21 6.88
C LYS A 209 22.11 -15.73 7.10
N SER A 210 21.25 -16.27 7.98
CA SER A 210 21.16 -17.70 8.26
C SER A 210 19.77 -18.05 8.79
N GLY A 211 19.24 -19.21 8.39
CA GLY A 211 17.92 -19.67 8.82
C GLY A 211 16.77 -18.83 8.24
N CYS A 212 15.63 -18.86 8.89
CA CYS A 212 14.46 -18.10 8.46
C CYS A 212 14.51 -16.64 8.93
N LYS A 213 13.79 -15.78 8.24
CA LYS A 213 13.48 -14.42 8.70
C LYS A 213 12.01 -14.34 9.14
N ALA A 214 11.77 -13.98 10.39
CA ALA A 214 10.43 -13.65 10.87
C ALA A 214 10.08 -12.20 10.53
N VAL A 215 8.93 -11.99 9.89
CA VAL A 215 8.47 -10.66 9.45
C VAL A 215 7.12 -10.37 10.10
N PHE A 216 7.12 -9.49 11.08
CA PHE A 216 5.94 -9.12 11.85
C PHE A 216 5.24 -7.90 11.23
N PHE A 217 3.92 -7.99 11.06
CA PHE A 217 3.09 -6.88 10.62
C PHE A 217 2.23 -6.41 11.77
N ILE A 218 2.55 -5.25 12.32
CA ILE A 218 1.86 -4.62 13.45
C ILE A 218 1.08 -3.38 12.98
N GLY A 219 0.17 -2.88 13.80
CA GLY A 219 -0.59 -1.66 13.49
C GLY A 219 -2.08 -1.78 13.83
N PRO A 220 -2.84 -0.69 13.68
CA PRO A 220 -4.24 -0.61 14.06
C PRO A 220 -5.16 -1.58 13.30
N THR A 221 -6.38 -1.72 13.78
CA THR A 221 -7.43 -2.47 13.09
C THR A 221 -7.82 -1.80 11.78
N GLY A 222 -8.05 -2.58 10.72
CA GLY A 222 -8.61 -2.08 9.46
C GLY A 222 -7.63 -1.38 8.52
N VAL A 223 -6.33 -1.30 8.88
CA VAL A 223 -5.29 -0.71 8.03
C VAL A 223 -4.85 -1.62 6.88
N GLY A 224 -5.32 -2.87 6.81
CA GLY A 224 -5.01 -3.80 5.73
C GLY A 224 -3.80 -4.71 5.97
N LYS A 225 -3.42 -5.03 7.22
CA LYS A 225 -2.29 -5.94 7.54
C LYS A 225 -2.40 -7.27 6.84
N THR A 226 -3.47 -8.03 7.10
CA THR A 226 -3.71 -9.36 6.51
C THR A 226 -3.65 -9.36 4.99
N THR A 227 -4.26 -8.35 4.33
CA THR A 227 -4.23 -8.22 2.87
C THR A 227 -2.84 -7.87 2.35
N THR A 228 -2.08 -7.04 3.08
CA THR A 228 -0.70 -6.69 2.75
C THR A 228 0.22 -7.91 2.84
N ILE A 229 0.06 -8.73 3.89
CA ILE A 229 0.79 -9.99 4.04
C ILE A 229 0.50 -10.92 2.87
N ALA A 230 -0.77 -11.08 2.48
CA ALA A 230 -1.16 -11.93 1.36
C ALA A 230 -0.49 -11.48 0.04
N LYS A 231 -0.40 -10.16 -0.22
CA LYS A 231 0.27 -9.60 -1.40
C LYS A 231 1.78 -9.88 -1.38
N ILE A 232 2.42 -9.63 -0.24
CA ILE A 232 3.87 -9.85 -0.08
C ILE A 232 4.17 -11.35 -0.18
N ALA A 233 3.46 -12.19 0.57
CA ALA A 233 3.66 -13.64 0.56
C ALA A 233 3.48 -14.24 -0.83
N SER A 234 2.47 -13.77 -1.59
CA SER A 234 2.26 -14.20 -2.98
C SER A 234 3.46 -13.89 -3.86
N ARG A 235 4.01 -12.68 -3.80
CA ARG A 235 5.21 -12.33 -4.58
C ARG A 235 6.40 -13.18 -4.21
N PHE A 236 6.69 -13.30 -2.91
CA PHE A 236 7.82 -14.10 -2.45
C PHE A 236 7.70 -15.58 -2.80
N SER A 237 6.50 -16.18 -2.62
CA SER A 237 6.27 -17.59 -2.92
C SER A 237 6.21 -17.86 -4.42
N VAL A 238 5.44 -17.05 -5.19
CA VAL A 238 5.14 -17.34 -6.60
C VAL A 238 6.20 -16.76 -7.54
N GLU A 239 6.58 -15.47 -7.35
CA GLU A 239 7.52 -14.80 -8.25
C GLU A 239 8.97 -15.13 -7.89
N ASP A 240 9.34 -14.99 -6.61
CA ASP A 240 10.72 -15.16 -6.12
C ASP A 240 11.04 -16.62 -5.77
N LYS A 241 10.05 -17.53 -5.79
CA LYS A 241 10.18 -18.97 -5.48
C LYS A 241 10.79 -19.25 -4.10
N LYS A 242 10.46 -18.40 -3.11
CA LYS A 242 10.92 -18.53 -1.74
C LYS A 242 10.03 -19.46 -0.93
N LYS A 243 10.62 -20.19 0.01
CA LYS A 243 9.88 -20.95 1.01
C LYS A 243 9.27 -20.00 2.04
N VAL A 244 7.96 -19.88 2.04
CA VAL A 244 7.19 -18.96 2.88
C VAL A 244 6.26 -19.72 3.80
N ALA A 245 6.16 -19.33 5.07
CA ALA A 245 5.11 -19.77 5.99
C ALA A 245 4.29 -18.57 6.49
N LEU A 246 3.00 -18.77 6.71
CA LEU A 246 2.07 -17.77 7.21
C LEU A 246 1.63 -18.09 8.62
N LEU A 247 1.81 -17.17 9.55
CA LEU A 247 1.34 -17.26 10.92
C LEU A 247 0.31 -16.15 11.19
N THR A 248 -0.70 -16.43 11.99
CA THR A 248 -1.59 -15.38 12.51
C THR A 248 -1.70 -15.45 14.03
N ALA A 249 -1.53 -14.32 14.68
CA ALA A 249 -1.85 -14.08 16.08
C ALA A 249 -3.13 -13.23 16.24
N ASP A 250 -3.87 -12.94 15.15
CA ASP A 250 -5.20 -12.30 15.20
C ASP A 250 -6.27 -13.34 15.54
N THR A 251 -6.25 -13.81 16.77
CA THR A 251 -7.18 -14.83 17.28
C THR A 251 -8.55 -14.28 17.66
N TYR A 252 -8.67 -12.97 17.81
CA TYR A 252 -9.94 -12.30 18.14
C TYR A 252 -10.88 -12.19 16.93
N ARG A 253 -10.32 -12.13 15.73
CA ARG A 253 -11.08 -11.97 14.49
C ARG A 253 -11.03 -13.24 13.65
N ILE A 254 -11.94 -14.18 13.97
CA ILE A 254 -12.05 -15.48 13.28
C ILE A 254 -12.03 -15.31 11.76
N ALA A 255 -12.79 -14.36 11.23
CA ALA A 255 -12.85 -14.10 9.80
C ALA A 255 -11.49 -13.68 9.20
N ALA A 256 -10.64 -12.94 9.94
CA ALA A 256 -9.33 -12.54 9.47
C ALA A 256 -8.37 -13.73 9.41
N ALA A 257 -8.39 -14.59 10.40
CA ALA A 257 -7.60 -15.84 10.42
C ALA A 257 -8.00 -16.77 9.25
N GLU A 258 -9.30 -16.94 9.00
CA GLU A 258 -9.80 -17.74 7.87
C GLU A 258 -9.47 -17.11 6.51
N GLN A 259 -9.47 -15.79 6.42
CA GLN A 259 -9.03 -15.07 5.23
C GLN A 259 -7.55 -15.37 4.93
N LEU A 260 -6.67 -15.27 5.93
CA LEU A 260 -5.24 -15.56 5.74
C LEU A 260 -5.01 -17.05 5.44
N ARG A 261 -5.77 -17.95 6.07
CA ARG A 261 -5.75 -19.40 5.76
C ARG A 261 -6.12 -19.67 4.31
N THR A 262 -7.13 -18.96 3.78
CA THR A 262 -7.54 -19.07 2.38
C THR A 262 -6.39 -18.69 1.44
N TYR A 263 -5.68 -17.60 1.73
CA TYR A 263 -4.50 -17.23 0.95
C TYR A 263 -3.38 -18.27 1.08
N ALA A 264 -3.13 -18.78 2.27
CA ALA A 264 -2.13 -19.83 2.48
C ALA A 264 -2.43 -21.08 1.63
N ASN A 265 -3.70 -21.50 1.58
CA ASN A 265 -4.14 -22.63 0.76
C ASN A 265 -3.97 -22.37 -0.74
N ILE A 266 -4.29 -21.15 -1.22
CA ILE A 266 -4.11 -20.77 -2.63
C ILE A 266 -2.63 -20.78 -3.02
N LEU A 267 -1.77 -20.33 -2.12
CA LEU A 267 -0.32 -20.27 -2.31
C LEU A 267 0.38 -21.60 -2.04
N GLU A 268 -0.33 -22.60 -1.53
CA GLU A 268 0.19 -23.90 -1.09
C GLU A 268 1.35 -23.75 -0.06
N VAL A 269 1.20 -22.78 0.86
CA VAL A 269 2.18 -22.52 1.92
C VAL A 269 1.62 -22.93 3.29
N PRO A 270 2.50 -23.34 4.24
CA PRO A 270 2.09 -23.67 5.60
C PRO A 270 1.40 -22.50 6.31
N PHE A 271 0.40 -22.80 7.13
CA PHE A 271 -0.35 -21.85 7.92
C PHE A 271 -0.50 -22.34 9.36
N ARG A 272 -0.27 -21.46 10.36
CA ARG A 272 -0.55 -21.74 11.77
C ARG A 272 -1.20 -20.56 12.47
N ILE A 273 -2.06 -20.88 13.44
CA ILE A 273 -2.60 -19.91 14.40
C ILE A 273 -1.73 -19.94 15.63
N ILE A 274 -1.39 -18.78 16.15
CA ILE A 274 -0.51 -18.57 17.30
C ILE A 274 -1.35 -17.96 18.42
N TYR A 275 -1.42 -18.67 19.55
CA TYR A 275 -2.16 -18.21 20.72
C TYR A 275 -1.22 -17.73 21.84
N THR A 276 -0.01 -18.30 21.93
CA THR A 276 0.95 -18.04 23.00
C THR A 276 2.35 -17.73 22.45
N GLU A 277 3.22 -17.26 23.33
CA GLU A 277 4.64 -17.04 23.01
C GLU A 277 5.34 -18.37 22.69
N GLU A 278 4.95 -19.46 23.39
CA GLU A 278 5.46 -20.81 23.17
C GLU A 278 5.05 -21.34 21.78
N ASP A 279 3.81 -21.07 21.35
CA ASP A 279 3.35 -21.41 19.99
C ASP A 279 4.19 -20.71 18.94
N MET A 280 4.51 -19.42 19.15
CA MET A 280 5.37 -18.65 18.25
C MET A 280 6.76 -19.26 18.16
N GLN A 281 7.37 -19.54 19.29
CA GLN A 281 8.69 -20.16 19.33
C GLN A 281 8.70 -21.54 18.66
N GLY A 282 7.65 -22.34 18.91
CA GLY A 282 7.46 -23.65 18.27
C GLY A 282 7.35 -23.54 16.75
N ALA A 283 6.56 -22.60 16.27
CA ALA A 283 6.38 -22.36 14.84
C ALA A 283 7.67 -21.87 14.15
N ILE A 284 8.43 -20.96 14.78
CA ILE A 284 9.71 -20.49 14.23
C ILE A 284 10.72 -21.64 14.15
N ARG A 285 10.79 -22.52 15.16
CA ARG A 285 11.68 -23.71 15.10
C ARG A 285 11.24 -24.68 14.00
N GLU A 286 9.94 -24.90 13.82
CA GLU A 286 9.39 -25.76 12.76
C GLU A 286 9.73 -25.24 11.38
N PHE A 287 9.67 -23.90 11.18
CA PHE A 287 9.93 -23.26 9.88
C PHE A 287 11.36 -22.71 9.76
N SER A 288 12.32 -23.21 10.54
CA SER A 288 13.71 -22.74 10.55
C SER A 288 14.45 -22.94 9.21
N ASP A 289 13.99 -23.88 8.37
CA ASP A 289 14.51 -24.13 7.01
C ASP A 289 13.76 -23.35 5.91
N PHE A 290 12.81 -22.49 6.29
CA PHE A 290 12.12 -21.57 5.39
C PHE A 290 12.93 -20.28 5.18
N ASP A 291 12.69 -19.59 4.06
CA ASP A 291 13.28 -18.28 3.82
C ASP A 291 12.58 -17.21 4.69
N TYR A 292 11.24 -17.25 4.73
CA TYR A 292 10.43 -16.25 5.44
C TYR A 292 9.27 -16.85 6.21
N VAL A 293 9.04 -16.31 7.39
CA VAL A 293 7.86 -16.56 8.23
C VAL A 293 7.12 -15.25 8.43
N PHE A 294 6.02 -15.03 7.72
CA PHE A 294 5.19 -13.83 7.82
C PHE A 294 4.16 -13.97 8.94
N VAL A 295 4.11 -12.99 9.83
CA VAL A 295 3.28 -13.00 11.02
C VAL A 295 2.25 -11.89 10.98
N ASP A 296 0.97 -12.26 10.83
CA ASP A 296 -0.16 -11.34 10.99
C ASP A 296 -0.49 -11.17 12.46
N THR A 297 -0.57 -9.94 12.93
CA THR A 297 -0.89 -9.65 14.32
C THR A 297 -2.28 -9.02 14.44
N ALA A 298 -2.90 -9.20 15.60
CA ALA A 298 -4.16 -8.52 15.90
C ALA A 298 -3.99 -7.00 15.81
N GLY A 299 -4.95 -6.35 15.20
CA GLY A 299 -5.02 -4.89 15.22
C GLY A 299 -5.61 -4.42 16.52
N HIS A 300 -4.88 -3.58 17.25
CA HIS A 300 -5.33 -3.03 18.52
C HIS A 300 -5.53 -1.53 18.41
N SER A 301 -6.43 -1.00 19.25
CA SER A 301 -6.43 0.42 19.53
C SER A 301 -5.10 0.78 20.21
N HIS A 302 -4.45 1.82 19.73
CA HIS A 302 -3.22 2.36 20.33
C HIS A 302 -3.36 2.77 21.81
N GLN A 303 -4.59 2.76 22.35
CA GLN A 303 -4.92 3.11 23.73
C GLN A 303 -5.03 1.90 24.67
N ASN A 304 -4.93 0.65 24.17
CA ASN A 304 -5.04 -0.55 25.00
C ASN A 304 -3.66 -1.10 25.35
N GLU A 305 -3.18 -0.75 26.54
CA GLU A 305 -1.84 -1.12 27.04
C GLU A 305 -1.66 -2.64 27.23
N GLU A 306 -2.67 -3.36 27.74
CA GLU A 306 -2.56 -4.82 27.96
C GLU A 306 -2.32 -5.58 26.65
N GLN A 307 -3.07 -5.19 25.60
CA GLN A 307 -2.92 -5.80 24.28
C GLN A 307 -1.60 -5.43 23.63
N LYS A 308 -1.13 -4.21 23.88
CA LYS A 308 0.18 -3.73 23.41
C LYS A 308 1.31 -4.52 24.05
N ASP A 309 1.24 -4.75 25.36
CA ASP A 309 2.24 -5.55 26.10
C ASP A 309 2.25 -7.01 25.65
N ALA A 310 1.08 -7.61 25.44
CA ALA A 310 0.98 -8.97 24.90
C ALA A 310 1.60 -9.06 23.49
N MET A 311 1.34 -8.09 22.62
CA MET A 311 1.94 -7.99 21.30
C MET A 311 3.47 -7.84 21.39
N LYS A 312 3.96 -6.98 22.29
CA LYS A 312 5.39 -6.78 22.52
C LYS A 312 6.07 -8.08 22.90
N ARG A 313 5.52 -8.83 23.89
CA ARG A 313 6.05 -10.14 24.28
C ARG A 313 6.07 -11.11 23.11
N LEU A 314 4.99 -11.15 22.32
CA LEU A 314 4.90 -12.02 21.15
C LEU A 314 5.98 -11.69 20.10
N VAL A 315 6.22 -10.42 19.79
CA VAL A 315 7.27 -9.99 18.85
C VAL A 315 8.66 -10.33 19.40
N HIS A 316 8.87 -10.19 20.71
CA HIS A 316 10.14 -10.51 21.36
C HIS A 316 10.36 -12.00 21.59
N SER A 317 9.32 -12.84 21.55
CA SER A 317 9.46 -14.29 21.70
C SER A 317 10.27 -14.94 20.56
N ALA A 318 10.42 -14.23 19.43
CA ALA A 318 11.26 -14.63 18.30
C ALA A 318 12.75 -14.25 18.47
N ASP A 319 13.10 -13.42 19.46
CA ASP A 319 14.47 -13.02 19.72
C ASP A 319 15.33 -14.24 20.01
N ASN A 320 16.55 -14.25 19.51
CA ASN A 320 17.50 -15.38 19.63
C ASN A 320 17.12 -16.69 18.87
N LEU A 321 15.97 -16.73 18.17
CA LEU A 321 15.57 -17.88 17.36
C LEU A 321 15.82 -17.65 15.86
N CYS A 322 15.58 -16.43 15.37
CA CYS A 322 15.78 -16.05 13.99
C CYS A 322 16.01 -14.54 13.85
N GLU A 323 16.50 -14.11 12.68
CA GLU A 323 16.45 -12.68 12.34
C GLU A 323 15.00 -12.23 12.17
N LYS A 324 14.67 -11.04 12.68
CA LYS A 324 13.32 -10.48 12.55
C LYS A 324 13.33 -9.09 11.95
N ASP A 325 12.27 -8.78 11.22
CA ASP A 325 11.88 -7.44 10.80
C ASP A 325 10.47 -7.14 11.31
N VAL A 326 10.22 -5.90 11.70
CA VAL A 326 8.89 -5.44 12.14
C VAL A 326 8.42 -4.32 11.23
N TYR A 327 7.20 -4.43 10.74
CA TYR A 327 6.57 -3.45 9.85
C TYR A 327 5.34 -2.86 10.51
N LEU A 328 5.34 -1.56 10.74
CA LEU A 328 4.16 -0.82 11.16
C LEU A 328 3.33 -0.47 9.91
N VAL A 329 2.18 -1.12 9.80
CA VAL A 329 1.24 -0.93 8.68
C VAL A 329 0.23 0.16 9.06
N LEU A 330 0.12 1.17 8.21
CA LEU A 330 -0.71 2.35 8.42
C LEU A 330 -1.51 2.66 7.15
N SER A 331 -2.70 3.24 7.31
CA SER A 331 -3.47 3.73 6.17
C SER A 331 -3.05 5.17 5.81
N ALA A 332 -2.82 5.43 4.54
CA ALA A 332 -2.53 6.79 4.03
C ALA A 332 -3.71 7.76 4.23
N THR A 333 -4.93 7.24 4.42
CA THR A 333 -6.14 8.03 4.68
C THR A 333 -6.28 8.46 6.15
N THR A 334 -5.37 8.03 7.02
CA THR A 334 -5.39 8.37 8.45
C THR A 334 -4.90 9.80 8.66
N LYS A 335 -5.57 10.55 9.53
CA LYS A 335 -5.17 11.92 9.86
C LYS A 335 -3.78 11.95 10.47
N LYS A 336 -3.00 12.97 10.17
CA LYS A 336 -1.63 13.17 10.67
C LYS A 336 -1.49 12.95 12.18
N ARG A 337 -2.34 13.60 12.99
CA ARG A 337 -2.28 13.47 14.46
C ARG A 337 -2.49 12.04 14.94
N ASP A 338 -3.37 11.31 14.29
CA ASP A 338 -3.62 9.90 14.62
C ASP A 338 -2.42 9.03 14.19
N LEU A 339 -1.80 9.31 13.03
CA LEU A 339 -0.58 8.63 12.58
C LEU A 339 0.58 8.83 13.58
N GLU A 340 0.81 10.07 14.04
CA GLU A 340 1.84 10.38 15.04
C GLU A 340 1.56 9.64 16.37
N SER A 341 0.32 9.70 16.87
CA SER A 341 -0.09 9.00 18.08
C SER A 341 0.05 7.47 17.99
N ILE A 342 -0.29 6.91 16.85
CA ILE A 342 -0.09 5.49 16.58
C ILE A 342 1.41 5.17 16.58
N ALA A 343 2.23 5.92 15.84
CA ALA A 343 3.66 5.69 15.75
C ALA A 343 4.33 5.73 17.14
N ASP A 344 3.96 6.71 17.98
CA ASP A 344 4.46 6.82 19.36
C ASP A 344 4.06 5.60 20.19
N SER A 345 2.84 5.10 20.03
CA SER A 345 2.36 3.94 20.80
C SER A 345 3.10 2.64 20.46
N TYR A 346 3.66 2.54 19.24
CA TYR A 346 4.42 1.37 18.79
C TYR A 346 5.94 1.53 18.92
N LYS A 347 6.44 2.73 19.25
CA LYS A 347 7.86 3.05 19.34
C LYS A 347 8.63 2.16 20.32
N ASP A 348 8.01 1.85 21.47
CA ASP A 348 8.63 1.04 22.53
C ASP A 348 8.50 -0.48 22.27
N MET A 349 7.80 -0.87 21.21
CA MET A 349 7.56 -2.27 20.88
C MET A 349 8.74 -2.90 20.15
N ALA A 350 9.23 -2.25 19.11
CA ALA A 350 10.39 -2.66 18.34
C ALA A 350 10.82 -1.52 17.39
N ASP A 351 12.04 -1.62 16.88
CA ASP A 351 12.45 -0.84 15.72
C ASP A 351 11.63 -1.32 14.51
N TYR A 352 10.84 -0.44 13.94
CA TYR A 352 9.95 -0.78 12.83
C TYR A 352 10.25 0.01 11.56
N LYS A 353 9.85 -0.59 10.43
CA LYS A 353 9.78 0.04 9.11
C LYS A 353 8.31 0.36 8.81
N LEU A 354 8.05 1.28 7.89
CA LEU A 354 6.70 1.75 7.58
C LEU A 354 6.18 1.11 6.28
N ILE A 355 4.93 0.65 6.34
CA ILE A 355 4.14 0.29 5.16
C ILE A 355 2.90 1.16 5.14
N PHE A 356 2.68 1.87 4.03
CA PHE A 356 1.46 2.63 3.83
C PHE A 356 0.51 1.91 2.89
N THR A 357 -0.74 1.80 3.31
CA THR A 357 -1.81 1.18 2.53
C THR A 357 -2.81 2.23 2.05
N LYS A 358 -3.66 1.84 1.09
CA LYS A 358 -4.78 2.63 0.61
C LYS A 358 -4.38 3.97 -0.02
N LEU A 359 -3.26 3.98 -0.75
CA LEU A 359 -2.84 5.17 -1.49
C LEU A 359 -3.85 5.55 -2.59
N ASP A 360 -4.62 4.59 -3.07
CA ASP A 360 -5.72 4.77 -4.04
C ASP A 360 -6.95 5.48 -3.46
N GLU A 361 -7.08 5.53 -2.13
CA GLU A 361 -8.20 6.17 -1.42
C GLU A 361 -7.89 7.64 -1.03
N THR A 362 -6.68 8.16 -1.28
CA THR A 362 -6.29 9.54 -0.95
C THR A 362 -5.65 10.25 -2.13
N THR A 363 -5.85 11.57 -2.18
CA THR A 363 -5.17 12.46 -3.14
C THR A 363 -3.97 13.17 -2.52
N ALA A 364 -3.90 13.24 -1.18
CA ALA A 364 -2.83 13.89 -0.44
C ALA A 364 -1.87 12.84 0.15
N ILE A 365 -0.62 12.89 -0.26
CA ILE A 365 0.41 11.92 0.14
C ILE A 365 1.45 12.48 1.11
N GLY A 366 1.30 13.74 1.52
CA GLY A 366 2.23 14.42 2.42
C GLY A 366 2.37 13.73 3.78
N ASN A 367 1.36 12.98 4.21
CA ASN A 367 1.41 12.22 5.45
C ASN A 367 2.51 11.15 5.48
N LEU A 368 2.92 10.62 4.31
CA LEU A 368 4.06 9.69 4.21
C LEU A 368 5.36 10.41 4.58
N LEU A 369 5.55 11.63 4.05
CA LEU A 369 6.71 12.48 4.36
C LEU A 369 6.68 12.94 5.82
N ASN A 370 5.52 13.40 6.29
CA ASN A 370 5.33 13.83 7.66
C ASN A 370 5.76 12.76 8.66
N LEU A 371 5.27 11.54 8.48
CA LEU A 371 5.55 10.45 9.40
C LEU A 371 6.99 9.95 9.28
N LYS A 372 7.56 9.90 8.07
CA LYS A 372 9.00 9.62 7.87
C LYS A 372 9.87 10.59 8.64
N LEU A 373 9.58 11.88 8.55
CA LEU A 373 10.35 12.93 9.24
C LEU A 373 10.09 12.95 10.75
N TYR A 374 8.90 12.56 11.17
CA TYR A 374 8.54 12.47 12.59
C TYR A 374 9.23 11.29 13.30
N THR A 375 9.18 10.10 12.71
CA THR A 375 9.65 8.87 13.34
C THR A 375 11.12 8.55 13.02
N GLY A 376 11.63 9.01 11.88
CA GLY A 376 12.90 8.55 11.31
C GLY A 376 12.85 7.15 10.69
N ALA A 377 11.75 6.39 10.86
CA ALA A 377 11.60 5.03 10.36
C ALA A 377 11.61 4.96 8.84
N ASP A 378 12.20 3.89 8.26
CA ASP A 378 12.30 3.75 6.82
C ASP A 378 10.97 3.31 6.19
N LEU A 379 10.67 3.87 5.02
CA LEU A 379 9.54 3.48 4.18
C LEU A 379 9.91 2.23 3.37
N SER A 380 8.99 1.26 3.29
CA SER A 380 9.26 -0.05 2.69
C SER A 380 8.36 -0.35 1.50
N TYR A 381 7.08 -0.50 1.73
CA TYR A 381 6.08 -0.81 0.70
C TYR A 381 4.90 0.14 0.78
N VAL A 382 4.18 0.25 -0.35
CA VAL A 382 2.90 0.96 -0.44
C VAL A 382 1.89 0.09 -1.16
N THR A 383 0.60 0.16 -0.76
CA THR A 383 -0.47 -0.49 -1.49
C THR A 383 -1.40 0.54 -2.13
N CYS A 384 -1.83 0.26 -3.37
CA CYS A 384 -2.60 1.18 -4.21
C CYS A 384 -3.86 0.52 -4.79
N GLY A 385 -4.48 -0.40 -4.06
CA GLY A 385 -5.72 -1.08 -4.45
C GLY A 385 -5.96 -2.37 -3.68
N GLN A 386 -6.95 -3.16 -4.11
CA GLN A 386 -7.43 -4.34 -3.41
C GLN A 386 -6.98 -5.67 -4.03
N ASN A 387 -6.41 -5.67 -5.24
CA ASN A 387 -6.01 -6.89 -5.92
C ASN A 387 -4.77 -7.53 -5.25
N VAL A 388 -4.80 -8.85 -5.14
CA VAL A 388 -3.70 -9.68 -4.63
C VAL A 388 -3.23 -10.56 -5.80
N PRO A 389 -1.94 -10.51 -6.16
CA PRO A 389 -0.79 -9.82 -5.53
C PRO A 389 -0.50 -8.42 -6.05
N ASP A 390 -1.20 -7.90 -7.06
CA ASP A 390 -0.75 -6.84 -7.96
C ASP A 390 -0.63 -5.46 -7.28
N ASP A 391 -1.60 -5.08 -6.43
CA ASP A 391 -1.73 -3.73 -5.89
C ASP A 391 -0.81 -3.47 -4.68
N ILE A 392 0.46 -3.85 -4.78
CA ILE A 392 1.53 -3.50 -3.86
C ILE A 392 2.81 -3.21 -4.62
N GLU A 393 3.53 -2.18 -4.21
CA GLU A 393 4.82 -1.84 -4.80
C GLU A 393 5.85 -1.48 -3.72
N LYS A 394 7.12 -1.65 -4.06
CA LYS A 394 8.23 -1.14 -3.25
C LYS A 394 8.15 0.37 -3.21
N PHE A 395 8.39 0.94 -2.04
CA PHE A 395 8.40 2.40 -1.91
C PHE A 395 9.44 3.01 -2.85
N ASN A 396 9.00 3.97 -3.66
CA ASN A 396 9.87 4.67 -4.60
C ASN A 396 9.87 6.18 -4.30
N PRO A 397 10.95 6.72 -3.68
CA PRO A 397 11.02 8.13 -3.33
C PRO A 397 10.82 9.07 -4.53
N GLN A 398 11.36 8.72 -5.70
CA GLN A 398 11.23 9.54 -6.91
C GLN A 398 9.78 9.61 -7.40
N LYS A 399 9.06 8.47 -7.39
CA LYS A 399 7.63 8.41 -7.73
C LYS A 399 6.81 9.25 -6.75
N MET A 400 7.09 9.13 -5.45
CA MET A 400 6.38 9.90 -4.42
C MET A 400 6.64 11.39 -4.53
N VAL A 401 7.88 11.82 -4.74
CA VAL A 401 8.19 13.24 -4.93
C VAL A 401 7.53 13.78 -6.20
N LYS A 402 7.52 13.02 -7.30
CA LYS A 402 6.80 13.41 -8.50
C LYS A 402 5.32 13.63 -8.22
N GLN A 403 4.68 12.70 -7.53
CA GLN A 403 3.26 12.79 -7.16
C GLN A 403 3.02 13.96 -6.18
N LEU A 404 3.89 14.16 -5.19
CA LEU A 404 3.83 15.27 -4.22
C LEU A 404 3.90 16.63 -4.91
N LEU A 405 4.69 16.75 -5.99
CA LEU A 405 4.84 17.99 -6.77
C LEU A 405 3.78 18.14 -7.89
N GLY A 406 2.73 17.33 -7.89
CA GLY A 406 1.60 17.42 -8.84
C GLY A 406 1.82 16.68 -10.15
N GLY A 407 2.87 15.89 -10.30
CA GLY A 407 3.08 15.01 -11.45
C GLY A 407 2.19 13.74 -11.35
N LYS A 408 1.44 13.46 -12.41
CA LYS A 408 0.66 12.20 -12.56
C LYS A 408 1.57 11.04 -12.96
#